data_5bf803d67e2c2bb2fa90405eff9ca9cd
#
_entry.id   5bf803d67e2c2bb2fa90405eff9ca9cd
#
_cell.length_a   1.000
_cell.length_b   1.000
_cell.length_c   1.000
_cell.angle_alpha   90.00
_cell.angle_beta   90.00
_cell.angle_gamma   90.00
#
_symmetry.space_group_name_H-M   'P 1'
#
loop_
_entity.id
_entity.type
_entity.pdbx_description
1 polymer ?
#
loop_
_entity_poly.entity_id
_entity_poly.type
_entity_poly.pdbx_seq_one_letter_code
_entity_poly.pdbx_strand_id
1 'polypeptide(L)'
;MTTKIKIVSLGDEDLFELAIGRRKTKTELLALPKGDVPIISARLDRPFGFIQSDSFVCIKKKIVLWNIDSSRWDTRLLEENTKFIPTDHCGYMKVLNKQIVPEYIAYKLYEQGLNMGFKHEYRASLKNIRDISIPIPITQKGQFDVKKQKAISSKYYNCTNARTQFAMLIEDLSKQRLNISSSARFVSITIGTFMKFKKGKAKYIEKYCNTHRGEYPVYSASTKGNNIIGEIDSFDHDIECLKITTNGYYAGTVEYIPRSRFSLNGDVGILYIKEKKYLKSIDYIYLEYALQKAREQYGFNWNNKPSEKDILAIEILIPVKGNKWDINEQRRISSKYIAYKQYLLELNQCIDGIKKRFIKVD
;
A
#
# COMPACT_ATOMS: atom_id res chain seq x y z
N MET A 1 31.78 26.14 -9.08
CA MET A 1 31.12 27.44 -9.37
C MET A 1 29.77 27.45 -8.67
N THR A 2 29.56 28.39 -7.76
CA THR A 2 28.29 28.57 -7.05
C THR A 2 27.19 28.99 -8.03
N THR A 3 26.06 28.27 -7.99
CA THR A 3 24.90 28.61 -8.84
C THR A 3 24.27 29.90 -8.37
N LYS A 4 24.23 30.93 -9.24
CA LYS A 4 23.42 32.12 -8.98
C LYS A 4 21.94 31.75 -9.06
N ILE A 5 21.14 32.28 -8.15
CA ILE A 5 19.69 32.01 -8.08
C ILE A 5 18.95 33.37 -8.00
N LYS A 6 17.74 33.39 -8.51
CA LYS A 6 16.75 34.46 -8.30
C LYS A 6 15.55 33.84 -7.55
N ILE A 7 15.13 34.46 -6.48
CA ILE A 7 13.93 34.07 -5.75
C ILE A 7 12.72 34.69 -6.47
N VAL A 8 11.74 33.87 -6.79
CA VAL A 8 10.56 34.27 -7.56
C VAL A 8 9.31 33.83 -6.81
N SER A 9 8.35 34.75 -6.63
CA SER A 9 7.04 34.42 -6.07
C SER A 9 6.18 33.70 -7.11
N LEU A 10 5.45 32.64 -6.69
CA LEU A 10 4.43 32.03 -7.56
C LEU A 10 3.21 32.93 -7.78
N GLY A 11 3.05 33.97 -6.95
CA GLY A 11 2.07 35.05 -7.15
C GLY A 11 2.42 36.09 -8.21
N ASP A 12 3.62 35.98 -8.83
CA ASP A 12 4.03 36.87 -9.93
C ASP A 12 3.24 36.57 -11.20
N GLU A 13 2.26 37.41 -11.51
CA GLU A 13 1.32 37.20 -12.62
C GLU A 13 1.94 37.41 -14.02
N ASP A 14 3.13 38.01 -14.09
CA ASP A 14 3.90 38.10 -15.33
C ASP A 14 4.57 36.75 -15.68
N LEU A 15 4.80 35.93 -14.68
CA LEU A 15 5.49 34.63 -14.81
C LEU A 15 4.56 33.44 -14.73
N PHE A 16 3.48 33.51 -13.96
CA PHE A 16 2.60 32.40 -13.67
C PHE A 16 1.11 32.77 -13.69
N GLU A 17 0.29 31.96 -14.29
CA GLU A 17 -1.17 32.01 -14.18
C GLU A 17 -1.65 30.85 -13.32
N LEU A 18 -2.21 31.17 -12.15
CA LEU A 18 -2.72 30.16 -11.21
C LEU A 18 -4.25 30.18 -11.17
N ALA A 19 -4.85 29.01 -11.19
CA ALA A 19 -6.29 28.85 -11.03
C ALA A 19 -6.64 27.57 -10.26
N ILE A 20 -7.87 27.50 -9.79
CA ILE A 20 -8.48 26.31 -9.19
C ILE A 20 -9.72 25.92 -9.99
N GLY A 21 -10.09 24.65 -9.92
CA GLY A 21 -11.30 24.17 -10.56
C GLY A 21 -12.58 24.59 -9.85
N ARG A 22 -13.71 24.23 -10.44
CA ARG A 22 -15.04 24.45 -9.85
C ARG A 22 -15.50 23.20 -9.10
N ARG A 23 -16.28 23.41 -8.04
CA ARG A 23 -16.87 22.31 -7.28
C ARG A 23 -17.71 21.42 -8.21
N LYS A 24 -17.49 20.12 -8.11
CA LYS A 24 -18.24 19.08 -8.80
C LYS A 24 -18.60 18.00 -7.80
N THR A 25 -19.87 17.72 -7.62
CA THR A 25 -20.33 16.65 -6.77
C THR A 25 -20.35 15.32 -7.53
N LYS A 26 -20.26 14.21 -6.81
CA LYS A 26 -20.35 12.87 -7.41
C LYS A 26 -21.66 12.66 -8.17
N THR A 27 -22.76 13.20 -7.63
CA THR A 27 -24.11 13.12 -8.24
C THR A 27 -24.16 13.87 -9.57
N GLU A 28 -23.61 15.10 -9.64
CA GLU A 28 -23.52 15.88 -10.88
C GLU A 28 -22.71 15.14 -11.94
N LEU A 29 -21.58 14.51 -11.53
CA LEU A 29 -20.72 13.79 -12.47
C LEU A 29 -21.36 12.51 -13.00
N LEU A 30 -22.15 11.82 -12.18
CA LEU A 30 -22.89 10.62 -12.61
C LEU A 30 -24.04 10.94 -13.57
N ALA A 31 -24.56 12.17 -13.53
CA ALA A 31 -25.63 12.64 -14.43
C ALA A 31 -25.12 13.08 -15.81
N LEU A 32 -23.78 13.27 -15.97
CA LEU A 32 -23.19 13.68 -17.24
C LEU A 32 -22.89 12.47 -18.14
N PRO A 33 -23.00 12.64 -19.47
CA PRO A 33 -22.60 11.59 -20.41
C PRO A 33 -21.14 11.17 -20.20
N LYS A 34 -20.90 9.86 -20.23
CA LYS A 34 -19.54 9.31 -20.19
C LYS A 34 -18.77 9.72 -21.44
N GLY A 35 -17.49 10.05 -21.31
CA GLY A 35 -16.64 10.49 -22.39
C GLY A 35 -15.16 10.27 -22.09
N ASP A 36 -14.29 11.01 -22.75
CA ASP A 36 -12.83 10.90 -22.71
C ASP A 36 -12.13 11.99 -21.91
N VAL A 37 -12.87 13.03 -21.47
CA VAL A 37 -12.27 14.15 -20.73
C VAL A 37 -12.14 13.78 -19.23
N PRO A 38 -10.91 13.64 -18.71
CA PRO A 38 -10.70 13.25 -17.32
C PRO A 38 -11.02 14.42 -16.37
N ILE A 39 -11.66 14.08 -15.25
CA ILE A 39 -11.91 14.97 -14.14
C ILE A 39 -10.82 14.73 -13.10
N ILE A 40 -10.05 15.78 -12.77
CA ILE A 40 -8.97 15.70 -11.79
C ILE A 40 -9.40 16.43 -10.50
N SER A 41 -9.26 15.71 -9.38
CA SER A 41 -9.62 16.18 -8.04
C SER A 41 -8.42 16.10 -7.09
N ALA A 42 -8.64 15.91 -5.80
CA ALA A 42 -7.60 15.81 -4.77
C ALA A 42 -6.57 14.69 -5.02
N ARG A 43 -6.93 13.64 -5.76
CA ARG A 43 -6.01 12.60 -6.21
C ARG A 43 -5.52 12.91 -7.62
N LEU A 44 -4.27 13.34 -7.72
CA LEU A 44 -3.66 13.70 -9.01
C LEU A 44 -3.20 12.49 -9.81
N ASP A 45 -2.98 11.34 -9.15
CA ASP A 45 -2.47 10.09 -9.76
C ASP A 45 -3.51 9.38 -10.64
N ARG A 46 -4.80 9.63 -10.40
CA ARG A 46 -5.90 9.04 -11.19
C ARG A 46 -7.08 10.00 -11.31
N PRO A 47 -7.78 9.99 -12.46
CA PRO A 47 -9.01 10.76 -12.62
C PRO A 47 -10.09 10.34 -11.62
N PHE A 48 -10.90 11.30 -11.20
CA PHE A 48 -12.11 11.06 -10.41
C PHE A 48 -13.21 10.41 -11.27
N GLY A 49 -13.20 10.68 -12.58
CA GLY A 49 -14.10 10.13 -13.60
C GLY A 49 -13.76 10.67 -14.97
N PHE A 50 -14.52 10.25 -15.96
CA PHE A 50 -14.41 10.71 -17.35
C PHE A 50 -15.78 11.11 -17.84
N ILE A 51 -15.90 12.28 -18.50
CA ILE A 51 -17.15 12.78 -19.06
C ILE A 51 -16.96 13.30 -20.46
N GLN A 52 -18.06 13.36 -21.22
CA GLN A 52 -18.12 14.13 -22.45
C GLN A 52 -18.39 15.59 -22.08
N SER A 53 -17.53 16.51 -22.48
CA SER A 53 -17.70 17.94 -22.21
C SER A 53 -16.91 18.78 -23.19
N ASP A 54 -17.51 19.88 -23.63
CA ASP A 54 -16.84 20.92 -24.40
C ASP A 54 -16.20 21.99 -23.50
N SER A 55 -16.56 21.99 -22.22
CA SER A 55 -16.02 22.90 -21.21
C SER A 55 -14.88 22.21 -20.43
N PHE A 56 -13.68 22.28 -20.96
CA PHE A 56 -12.47 21.72 -20.36
C PHE A 56 -11.30 22.71 -20.44
N VAL A 57 -10.30 22.50 -19.60
CA VAL A 57 -9.01 23.18 -19.72
C VAL A 57 -8.19 22.41 -20.76
N CYS A 58 -7.91 23.04 -21.90
CA CYS A 58 -6.97 22.52 -22.89
C CYS A 58 -5.83 23.50 -23.06
N ILE A 59 -4.61 23.06 -22.96
CA ILE A 59 -3.47 23.96 -22.94
C ILE A 59 -2.40 23.46 -23.93
N LYS A 60 -1.91 24.42 -24.71
CA LYS A 60 -0.82 24.19 -25.69
C LYS A 60 0.56 24.01 -25.06
N LYS A 61 0.66 24.02 -23.73
CA LYS A 61 1.92 23.88 -22.95
C LYS A 61 1.70 22.96 -21.75
N LYS A 62 2.79 22.45 -21.19
CA LYS A 62 2.74 21.66 -19.94
C LYS A 62 2.19 22.48 -18.78
N ILE A 63 1.39 21.85 -17.93
CA ILE A 63 0.76 22.45 -16.75
C ILE A 63 1.21 21.74 -15.51
N VAL A 64 1.42 22.51 -14.45
CA VAL A 64 1.65 22.01 -13.10
C VAL A 64 0.32 21.95 -12.35
N LEU A 65 -0.08 20.78 -11.89
CA LEU A 65 -1.21 20.58 -10.98
C LEU A 65 -0.73 20.49 -9.53
N TRP A 66 -1.60 20.86 -8.60
CA TRP A 66 -1.43 20.55 -7.19
C TRP A 66 -2.76 20.16 -6.54
N ASN A 67 -2.71 19.33 -5.50
CA ASN A 67 -3.90 19.03 -4.70
C ASN A 67 -4.08 20.06 -3.58
N ILE A 68 -5.33 20.50 -3.38
CA ILE A 68 -5.66 21.56 -2.41
C ILE A 68 -5.98 20.99 -1.05
N ASP A 69 -6.71 19.86 -1.02
CA ASP A 69 -7.29 19.27 0.17
C ASP A 69 -7.10 17.75 0.12
N SER A 70 -6.00 17.29 0.65
CA SER A 70 -5.63 15.87 0.65
C SER A 70 -4.84 15.52 1.92
N SER A 71 -4.93 14.27 2.35
CA SER A 71 -4.10 13.75 3.44
C SER A 71 -2.60 13.69 3.08
N ARG A 72 -2.30 13.74 1.78
CA ARG A 72 -0.93 13.73 1.25
C ARG A 72 -0.78 14.83 0.20
N TRP A 73 0.18 15.71 0.43
CA TRP A 73 0.60 16.72 -0.54
C TRP A 73 1.18 16.08 -1.79
N ASP A 74 0.77 16.57 -2.96
CA ASP A 74 1.30 16.11 -4.24
C ASP A 74 1.21 17.19 -5.32
N THR A 75 2.10 17.08 -6.33
CA THR A 75 2.08 17.88 -7.56
C THR A 75 2.21 16.93 -8.75
N ARG A 76 1.61 17.32 -9.87
CA ARG A 76 1.70 16.55 -11.11
C ARG A 76 1.91 17.47 -12.30
N LEU A 77 2.76 17.05 -13.23
CA LEU A 77 2.89 17.70 -14.53
C LEU A 77 1.93 17.03 -15.52
N LEU A 78 1.15 17.81 -16.22
CA LEU A 78 0.38 17.39 -17.39
C LEU A 78 1.11 17.78 -18.66
N GLU A 79 1.12 16.88 -19.62
CA GLU A 79 1.73 17.09 -20.94
C GLU A 79 0.92 18.07 -21.79
N GLU A 80 1.56 18.62 -22.81
CA GLU A 80 0.93 19.50 -23.79
C GLU A 80 -0.29 18.85 -24.42
N ASN A 81 -1.27 19.68 -24.77
CA ASN A 81 -2.53 19.28 -25.42
C ASN A 81 -3.43 18.34 -24.58
N THR A 82 -3.13 18.15 -23.28
CA THR A 82 -4.00 17.38 -22.38
C THR A 82 -5.28 18.17 -22.10
N LYS A 83 -6.43 17.55 -22.35
CA LYS A 83 -7.74 18.06 -21.92
C LYS A 83 -8.05 17.54 -20.52
N PHE A 84 -8.57 18.39 -19.64
CA PHE A 84 -9.00 17.97 -18.31
C PHE A 84 -9.97 18.96 -17.69
N ILE A 85 -10.71 18.50 -16.68
CA ILE A 85 -11.59 19.34 -15.88
C ILE A 85 -11.10 19.27 -14.42
N PRO A 86 -10.57 20.37 -13.87
CA PRO A 86 -10.19 20.43 -12.46
C PRO A 86 -11.42 20.66 -11.57
N THR A 87 -11.46 19.98 -10.40
CA THR A 87 -12.43 20.30 -9.34
C THR A 87 -11.87 21.36 -8.40
N ASP A 88 -12.68 21.81 -7.44
CA ASP A 88 -12.28 22.72 -6.37
C ASP A 88 -11.21 22.15 -5.41
N HIS A 89 -10.88 20.86 -5.53
CA HIS A 89 -9.78 20.19 -4.82
C HIS A 89 -8.50 20.08 -5.66
N CYS A 90 -8.48 20.63 -6.88
CA CYS A 90 -7.34 20.61 -7.80
C CYS A 90 -7.03 22.01 -8.29
N GLY A 91 -5.83 22.48 -7.98
CA GLY A 91 -5.28 23.70 -8.57
C GLY A 91 -4.40 23.38 -9.78
N TYR A 92 -4.25 24.38 -10.66
CA TYR A 92 -3.35 24.28 -11.80
C TYR A 92 -2.63 25.59 -12.06
N MET A 93 -1.40 25.48 -12.59
CA MET A 93 -0.52 26.59 -12.88
C MET A 93 -0.01 26.49 -14.31
N LYS A 94 -0.13 27.59 -15.07
CA LYS A 94 0.53 27.78 -16.35
C LYS A 94 1.79 28.60 -16.14
N VAL A 95 2.89 28.15 -16.72
CA VAL A 95 4.15 28.92 -16.75
C VAL A 95 4.14 29.79 -18.01
N LEU A 96 4.10 31.10 -17.80
CA LEU A 96 3.98 32.11 -18.90
C LEU A 96 5.34 32.41 -19.54
N ASN A 97 6.39 32.47 -18.73
CA ASN A 97 7.73 32.79 -19.18
C ASN A 97 8.42 31.59 -19.86
N LYS A 98 8.89 31.77 -21.11
CA LYS A 98 9.54 30.71 -21.90
C LYS A 98 10.90 30.24 -21.35
N GLN A 99 11.53 31.01 -20.47
CA GLN A 99 12.79 30.67 -19.83
C GLN A 99 12.60 29.96 -18.49
N ILE A 100 11.36 29.71 -18.06
CA ILE A 100 11.04 28.93 -16.86
C ILE A 100 10.51 27.56 -17.28
N VAL A 101 11.10 26.52 -16.73
CA VAL A 101 10.83 25.13 -17.08
C VAL A 101 9.71 24.58 -16.19
N PRO A 102 8.55 24.16 -16.75
CA PRO A 102 7.42 23.67 -15.95
C PRO A 102 7.77 22.47 -15.06
N GLU A 103 8.62 21.56 -15.53
CA GLU A 103 9.12 20.40 -14.76
C GLU A 103 9.90 20.85 -13.52
N TYR A 104 10.69 21.91 -13.65
CA TYR A 104 11.43 22.48 -12.54
C TYR A 104 10.50 23.10 -11.50
N ILE A 105 9.48 23.83 -11.96
CA ILE A 105 8.47 24.44 -11.09
C ILE A 105 7.66 23.35 -10.37
N ALA A 106 7.22 22.31 -11.06
CA ALA A 106 6.49 21.19 -10.44
C ALA A 106 7.31 20.54 -9.31
N TYR A 107 8.60 20.28 -9.55
CA TYR A 107 9.52 19.76 -8.55
C TYR A 107 9.66 20.72 -7.35
N LYS A 108 9.94 22.00 -7.60
CA LYS A 108 10.15 22.97 -6.53
C LYS A 108 8.88 23.30 -5.75
N LEU A 109 7.73 23.33 -6.41
CA LEU A 109 6.44 23.45 -5.73
C LEU A 109 6.19 22.28 -4.80
N TYR A 110 6.48 21.04 -5.26
CA TYR A 110 6.37 19.84 -4.43
C TYR A 110 7.27 19.94 -3.18
N GLU A 111 8.53 20.33 -3.36
CA GLU A 111 9.50 20.52 -2.26
C GLU A 111 9.01 21.56 -1.25
N GLN A 112 8.57 22.72 -1.71
CA GLN A 112 8.10 23.81 -0.84
C GLN A 112 6.81 23.43 -0.10
N GLY A 113 5.88 22.77 -0.76
CA GLY A 113 4.65 22.34 -0.11
C GLY A 113 4.87 21.29 0.97
N LEU A 114 5.88 20.42 0.83
CA LEU A 114 6.33 19.53 1.91
C LEU A 114 6.88 20.31 3.10
N ASN A 115 7.72 21.33 2.84
CA ASN A 115 8.31 22.18 3.88
C ASN A 115 7.23 22.96 4.64
N MET A 116 6.19 23.42 3.94
CA MET A 116 5.04 24.12 4.53
C MET A 116 4.10 23.19 5.27
N GLY A 117 4.17 21.86 5.05
CA GLY A 117 3.33 20.86 5.69
C GLY A 117 1.88 20.86 5.19
N PHE A 118 1.65 21.08 3.89
CA PHE A 118 0.29 21.04 3.32
C PHE A 118 -0.38 19.68 3.53
N LYS A 119 -1.62 19.75 4.04
CA LYS A 119 -2.48 18.61 4.34
C LYS A 119 -3.93 19.11 4.57
N HIS A 120 -4.86 18.23 5.02
CA HIS A 120 -6.25 18.63 5.28
C HIS A 120 -6.39 19.82 6.23
N GLU A 121 -5.59 19.87 7.30
CA GLU A 121 -5.65 20.91 8.31
C GLU A 121 -4.99 22.22 7.87
N TYR A 122 -4.07 22.14 6.91
CA TYR A 122 -3.41 23.31 6.29
C TYR A 122 -3.39 23.15 4.78
N ARG A 123 -4.44 23.68 4.16
CA ARG A 123 -4.73 23.48 2.73
C ARG A 123 -3.78 24.26 1.82
N ALA A 124 -3.41 23.67 0.69
CA ALA A 124 -2.70 24.33 -0.39
C ALA A 124 -3.66 25.23 -1.23
N SER A 125 -4.32 26.18 -0.58
CA SER A 125 -5.23 27.12 -1.22
C SER A 125 -4.50 27.99 -2.24
N LEU A 126 -5.25 28.61 -3.15
CA LEU A 126 -4.67 29.53 -4.15
C LEU A 126 -3.84 30.64 -3.50
N LYS A 127 -4.32 31.18 -2.37
CA LYS A 127 -3.58 32.19 -1.58
C LYS A 127 -2.25 31.63 -1.10
N ASN A 128 -2.27 30.47 -0.42
CA ASN A 128 -1.06 29.88 0.16
C ASN A 128 -0.04 29.50 -0.92
N ILE A 129 -0.49 29.10 -2.12
CA ILE A 129 0.40 28.80 -3.25
C ILE A 129 1.02 30.07 -3.82
N ARG A 130 0.26 31.17 -3.93
CA ARG A 130 0.78 32.45 -4.38
C ARG A 130 1.88 33.00 -3.49
N ASP A 131 1.80 32.74 -2.20
CA ASP A 131 2.79 33.20 -1.21
C ASP A 131 4.10 32.37 -1.23
N ILE A 132 4.16 31.28 -2.00
CA ILE A 132 5.37 30.47 -2.14
C ILE A 132 6.41 31.20 -3.00
N SER A 133 7.64 31.23 -2.49
CA SER A 133 8.81 31.69 -3.23
C SER A 133 9.69 30.51 -3.66
N ILE A 134 10.08 30.49 -4.92
CA ILE A 134 10.89 29.43 -5.54
C ILE A 134 12.24 29.99 -5.98
N PRO A 135 13.36 29.32 -5.61
CA PRO A 135 14.68 29.67 -6.12
C PRO A 135 14.85 29.16 -7.55
N ILE A 136 15.04 30.02 -8.52
CA ILE A 136 15.27 29.68 -9.93
C ILE A 136 16.72 29.98 -10.31
N PRO A 137 17.47 29.03 -10.90
CA PRO A 137 18.81 29.27 -11.41
C PRO A 137 18.84 30.36 -12.47
N ILE A 138 19.85 31.23 -12.39
CA ILE A 138 20.12 32.27 -13.38
C ILE A 138 21.52 32.16 -13.93
N THR A 139 21.70 32.61 -15.16
CA THR A 139 22.99 32.75 -15.84
C THR A 139 23.82 33.90 -15.24
N GLN A 140 25.08 34.02 -15.64
CA GLN A 140 25.92 35.17 -15.26
C GLN A 140 25.33 36.50 -15.70
N LYS A 141 24.54 36.52 -16.79
CA LYS A 141 23.86 37.70 -17.33
C LYS A 141 22.50 38.01 -16.66
N GLY A 142 22.14 37.26 -15.60
CA GLY A 142 20.89 37.48 -14.85
C GLY A 142 19.63 36.87 -15.49
N GLN A 143 19.73 36.19 -16.62
CA GLN A 143 18.59 35.48 -17.27
C GLN A 143 18.33 34.14 -16.62
N PHE A 144 17.10 33.62 -16.65
CA PHE A 144 16.77 32.30 -16.17
C PHE A 144 17.56 31.22 -16.93
N ASP A 145 18.26 30.36 -16.20
CA ASP A 145 19.09 29.30 -16.77
C ASP A 145 18.26 28.05 -17.06
N VAL A 146 17.67 28.00 -18.26
CA VAL A 146 16.85 26.88 -18.75
C VAL A 146 17.60 25.54 -18.70
N LYS A 147 18.92 25.55 -19.06
CA LYS A 147 19.75 24.33 -19.09
C LYS A 147 19.89 23.73 -17.69
N LYS A 148 20.14 24.57 -16.70
CA LYS A 148 20.30 24.14 -15.32
C LYS A 148 18.98 23.70 -14.70
N GLN A 149 17.86 24.39 -14.95
CA GLN A 149 16.53 23.99 -14.55
C GLN A 149 16.20 22.58 -15.09
N LYS A 150 16.41 22.34 -16.39
CA LYS A 150 16.20 21.02 -17.03
C LYS A 150 17.08 19.94 -16.40
N ALA A 151 18.35 20.21 -16.14
CA ALA A 151 19.26 19.24 -15.53
C ALA A 151 18.79 18.81 -14.12
N ILE A 152 18.34 19.78 -13.29
CA ILE A 152 17.84 19.51 -11.94
C ILE A 152 16.53 18.73 -12.01
N SER A 153 15.55 19.19 -12.80
CA SER A 153 14.26 18.50 -12.90
C SER A 153 14.40 17.09 -13.48
N SER A 154 15.25 16.87 -14.50
CA SER A 154 15.51 15.54 -15.06
C SER A 154 16.08 14.57 -14.02
N LYS A 155 17.03 15.02 -13.19
CA LYS A 155 17.54 14.19 -12.08
C LYS A 155 16.41 13.80 -11.12
N TYR A 156 15.57 14.75 -10.73
CA TYR A 156 14.44 14.48 -9.85
C TYR A 156 13.47 13.45 -10.43
N TYR A 157 13.04 13.66 -11.68
CA TYR A 157 12.09 12.76 -12.34
C TYR A 157 12.68 11.37 -12.59
N ASN A 158 13.97 11.29 -12.99
CA ASN A 158 14.65 9.99 -13.15
C ASN A 158 14.69 9.22 -11.82
N CYS A 159 15.05 9.88 -10.71
CA CYS A 159 15.02 9.25 -9.39
C CYS A 159 13.61 8.84 -8.97
N THR A 160 12.60 9.66 -9.25
CA THR A 160 11.20 9.35 -8.92
C THR A 160 10.68 8.17 -9.74
N ASN A 161 10.99 8.13 -11.03
CA ASN A 161 10.62 7.03 -11.92
C ASN A 161 11.31 5.72 -11.50
N ALA A 162 12.62 5.76 -11.24
CA ALA A 162 13.36 4.60 -10.75
C ALA A 162 12.75 4.07 -9.44
N ARG A 163 12.40 4.94 -8.50
CA ARG A 163 11.72 4.57 -7.25
C ARG A 163 10.39 3.89 -7.50
N THR A 164 9.59 4.42 -8.43
CA THR A 164 8.28 3.84 -8.78
C THR A 164 8.44 2.46 -9.42
N GLN A 165 9.38 2.32 -10.37
CA GLN A 165 9.70 1.03 -11.00
C GLN A 165 10.19 -0.01 -9.99
N PHE A 166 11.06 0.40 -9.06
CA PHE A 166 11.50 -0.47 -7.96
C PHE A 166 10.33 -0.94 -7.10
N ALA A 167 9.43 -0.03 -6.71
CA ALA A 167 8.26 -0.37 -5.92
C ALA A 167 7.34 -1.37 -6.66
N MET A 168 7.14 -1.21 -7.97
CA MET A 168 6.35 -2.13 -8.80
C MET A 168 7.02 -3.51 -8.90
N LEU A 169 8.34 -3.56 -9.15
CA LEU A 169 9.08 -4.82 -9.23
C LEU A 169 9.00 -5.62 -7.92
N ILE A 170 9.12 -4.94 -6.78
CA ILE A 170 9.05 -5.60 -5.48
C ILE A 170 7.62 -6.07 -5.20
N GLU A 171 6.60 -5.29 -5.57
CA GLU A 171 5.20 -5.71 -5.48
C GLU A 171 4.95 -6.96 -6.33
N ASP A 172 5.48 -7.03 -7.55
CA ASP A 172 5.37 -8.20 -8.41
C ASP A 172 6.12 -9.41 -7.83
N LEU A 173 7.33 -9.21 -7.29
CA LEU A 173 8.06 -10.26 -6.58
C LEU A 173 7.28 -10.77 -5.36
N SER A 174 6.61 -9.90 -4.62
CA SER A 174 5.81 -10.28 -3.46
C SER A 174 4.57 -11.11 -3.84
N LYS A 175 4.09 -10.97 -5.08
CA LYS A 175 2.97 -11.75 -5.64
C LYS A 175 3.41 -13.08 -6.24
N GLN A 176 4.72 -13.28 -6.46
CA GLN A 176 5.22 -14.55 -7.00
C GLN A 176 4.99 -15.68 -5.99
N ARG A 177 4.45 -16.78 -6.51
CA ARG A 177 4.16 -17.96 -5.68
C ARG A 177 5.44 -18.68 -5.33
N LEU A 178 5.67 -18.87 -4.04
CA LEU A 178 6.76 -19.71 -3.58
C LEU A 178 6.45 -21.17 -3.93
N ASN A 179 7.20 -21.72 -4.88
CA ASN A 179 7.17 -23.14 -5.18
C ASN A 179 8.46 -23.80 -4.71
N ILE A 180 8.39 -24.48 -3.56
CA ILE A 180 9.54 -25.20 -3.01
C ILE A 180 9.58 -26.58 -3.66
N SER A 181 10.57 -26.81 -4.52
CA SER A 181 10.78 -28.11 -5.13
C SER A 181 11.20 -29.17 -4.09
N SER A 182 10.64 -30.36 -4.20
CA SER A 182 10.97 -31.51 -3.40
C SER A 182 10.89 -32.76 -4.25
N SER A 183 11.86 -33.67 -4.06
CA SER A 183 11.85 -35.02 -4.67
C SER A 183 11.15 -36.06 -3.79
N ALA A 184 10.62 -35.68 -2.64
CA ALA A 184 9.90 -36.57 -1.76
C ALA A 184 8.58 -37.03 -2.37
N ARG A 185 8.13 -38.24 -2.00
CA ARG A 185 6.76 -38.67 -2.25
C ARG A 185 5.82 -37.92 -1.32
N PHE A 186 4.68 -37.52 -1.81
CA PHE A 186 3.63 -36.82 -1.05
C PHE A 186 2.35 -37.68 -1.02
N VAL A 187 1.60 -37.55 0.06
CA VAL A 187 0.24 -38.10 0.19
C VAL A 187 -0.72 -36.97 0.49
N SER A 188 -1.91 -36.98 -0.12
CA SER A 188 -3.01 -36.09 0.24
C SER A 188 -3.64 -36.51 1.54
N ILE A 189 -3.93 -35.58 2.42
CA ILE A 189 -4.62 -35.82 3.68
C ILE A 189 -5.56 -34.65 4.01
N THR A 190 -6.75 -34.96 4.49
CA THR A 190 -7.73 -33.98 4.94
C THR A 190 -7.35 -33.44 6.33
N ILE A 191 -7.36 -32.14 6.52
CA ILE A 191 -7.02 -31.46 7.78
C ILE A 191 -7.81 -32.01 8.95
N GLY A 192 -9.11 -32.24 8.80
CA GLY A 192 -9.99 -32.77 9.83
C GLY A 192 -9.64 -34.19 10.33
N THR A 193 -8.76 -34.94 9.63
CA THR A 193 -8.30 -36.24 10.10
C THR A 193 -7.39 -36.16 11.32
N PHE A 194 -6.59 -35.08 11.45
CA PHE A 194 -5.58 -34.94 12.50
C PHE A 194 -5.62 -33.61 13.27
N MET A 195 -6.40 -32.64 12.81
CA MET A 195 -6.57 -31.35 13.49
C MET A 195 -8.02 -31.11 13.92
N LYS A 196 -8.19 -30.26 14.91
CA LYS A 196 -9.47 -29.67 15.34
C LYS A 196 -9.46 -28.17 15.07
N PHE A 197 -10.65 -27.65 14.80
CA PHE A 197 -10.89 -26.21 14.67
C PHE A 197 -11.60 -25.68 15.92
N LYS A 198 -11.26 -24.45 16.34
CA LYS A 198 -11.98 -23.73 17.38
C LYS A 198 -12.08 -22.26 17.00
N LYS A 199 -13.30 -21.75 16.89
CA LYS A 199 -13.58 -20.35 16.54
C LYS A 199 -13.36 -19.43 17.73
N GLY A 200 -12.96 -18.19 17.47
CA GLY A 200 -12.86 -17.13 18.46
C GLY A 200 -14.23 -16.60 18.93
N LYS A 201 -14.22 -15.70 19.90
CA LYS A 201 -15.42 -15.17 20.55
C LYS A 201 -15.73 -13.76 20.07
N ALA A 202 -16.99 -13.50 19.70
CA ALA A 202 -17.44 -12.19 19.21
C ALA A 202 -17.33 -11.06 20.25
N LYS A 203 -17.27 -11.39 21.55
CA LYS A 203 -17.13 -10.38 22.63
C LYS A 203 -15.79 -9.65 22.59
N TYR A 204 -14.73 -10.25 22.03
CA TYR A 204 -13.41 -9.66 21.98
C TYR A 204 -13.32 -8.65 20.82
N ILE A 205 -13.77 -7.45 21.10
CA ILE A 205 -13.67 -6.27 20.24
C ILE A 205 -12.79 -5.22 20.92
N GLU A 206 -12.36 -4.20 20.21
CA GLU A 206 -11.48 -3.13 20.72
C GLU A 206 -12.03 -2.50 22.02
N LYS A 207 -13.34 -2.25 22.09
CA LYS A 207 -13.99 -1.71 23.29
C LYS A 207 -13.81 -2.64 24.50
N TYR A 208 -13.93 -3.96 24.30
CA TYR A 208 -13.71 -4.95 25.37
C TYR A 208 -12.26 -4.90 25.86
N CYS A 209 -11.30 -4.92 24.93
CA CYS A 209 -9.88 -4.86 25.27
C CYS A 209 -9.53 -3.59 26.06
N ASN A 210 -10.13 -2.44 25.70
CA ASN A 210 -9.89 -1.17 26.38
C ASN A 210 -10.39 -1.15 27.83
N THR A 211 -11.40 -1.98 28.16
CA THR A 211 -11.98 -2.08 29.52
C THR A 211 -11.40 -3.22 30.38
N HIS A 212 -10.68 -4.16 29.77
CA HIS A 212 -10.09 -5.36 30.43
C HIS A 212 -8.59 -5.44 30.14
N ARG A 213 -7.88 -4.33 30.27
CA ARG A 213 -6.47 -4.22 29.92
C ARG A 213 -5.60 -5.20 30.71
N GLY A 214 -4.65 -5.84 30.01
CA GLY A 214 -3.70 -6.79 30.59
C GLY A 214 -2.54 -7.08 29.64
N GLU A 215 -1.97 -8.28 29.72
CA GLU A 215 -0.78 -8.69 28.97
C GLU A 215 -1.04 -9.75 27.87
N TYR A 216 -2.24 -10.34 27.83
CA TYR A 216 -2.54 -11.41 26.90
C TYR A 216 -3.15 -10.89 25.61
N PRO A 217 -2.52 -11.14 24.43
CA PRO A 217 -2.98 -10.61 23.17
C PRO A 217 -4.33 -11.19 22.75
N VAL A 218 -5.15 -10.36 22.12
CA VAL A 218 -6.37 -10.76 21.43
C VAL A 218 -6.12 -10.67 19.94
N TYR A 219 -5.99 -11.82 19.27
CA TYR A 219 -5.80 -11.90 17.83
C TYR A 219 -7.09 -11.68 17.05
N SER A 220 -6.99 -11.03 15.90
CA SER A 220 -8.11 -10.74 15.01
C SER A 220 -7.74 -10.91 13.53
N ALA A 221 -8.69 -10.61 12.64
CA ALA A 221 -8.47 -10.54 11.19
C ALA A 221 -7.82 -9.22 10.74
N SER A 222 -7.47 -8.32 11.66
CA SER A 222 -6.81 -7.05 11.34
C SER A 222 -5.44 -7.29 10.71
N THR A 223 -5.06 -6.44 9.75
CA THR A 223 -3.70 -6.43 9.16
C THR A 223 -2.79 -5.40 9.83
N LYS A 224 -3.29 -4.69 10.84
CA LYS A 224 -2.54 -3.71 11.65
C LYS A 224 -2.06 -4.37 12.94
N GLY A 225 -0.91 -3.91 13.46
CA GLY A 225 -0.44 -4.28 14.79
C GLY A 225 -0.22 -5.79 15.00
N ASN A 226 0.37 -6.49 14.05
CA ASN A 226 0.60 -7.94 14.12
C ASN A 226 -0.68 -8.77 14.34
N ASN A 227 -1.81 -8.32 13.79
CA ASN A 227 -3.13 -8.93 13.94
C ASN A 227 -3.70 -8.91 15.38
N ILE A 228 -3.16 -8.09 16.27
CA ILE A 228 -3.62 -7.90 17.65
C ILE A 228 -4.52 -6.66 17.70
N ILE A 229 -5.74 -6.81 18.24
CA ILE A 229 -6.68 -5.68 18.44
C ILE A 229 -6.59 -5.07 19.83
N GLY A 230 -5.89 -5.69 20.75
CA GLY A 230 -5.65 -5.25 22.11
C GLY A 230 -5.10 -6.37 22.98
N GLU A 231 -4.79 -6.03 24.21
CA GLU A 231 -4.30 -6.97 25.22
C GLU A 231 -5.22 -6.95 26.44
N ILE A 232 -5.55 -8.14 27.00
CA ILE A 232 -6.50 -8.29 28.10
C ILE A 232 -5.88 -9.05 29.30
N ASP A 233 -6.55 -8.97 30.44
CA ASP A 233 -6.13 -9.54 31.74
C ASP A 233 -6.30 -11.07 31.83
N SER A 234 -6.94 -11.69 30.85
CA SER A 234 -7.27 -13.12 30.83
C SER A 234 -6.99 -13.73 29.45
N PHE A 235 -6.93 -15.05 29.37
CA PHE A 235 -6.71 -15.76 28.13
C PHE A 235 -7.65 -16.98 28.00
N ASP A 236 -8.01 -17.31 26.75
CA ASP A 236 -8.81 -18.50 26.43
C ASP A 236 -7.95 -19.72 26.05
N HIS A 237 -6.71 -19.49 25.64
CA HIS A 237 -5.84 -20.51 25.06
C HIS A 237 -4.42 -20.42 25.63
N ASP A 238 -3.80 -21.59 25.90
CA ASP A 238 -2.37 -21.79 26.16
C ASP A 238 -1.90 -22.97 25.30
N ILE A 239 -1.62 -22.69 24.01
CA ILE A 239 -1.44 -23.74 23.02
C ILE A 239 -0.55 -23.28 21.87
N GLU A 240 0.14 -24.23 21.23
CA GLU A 240 0.76 -24.08 19.91
C GLU A 240 -0.28 -24.41 18.83
N CYS A 241 -0.46 -23.52 17.81
CA CYS A 241 -1.53 -23.69 16.84
C CYS A 241 -1.28 -22.92 15.54
N LEU A 242 -2.19 -23.08 14.58
CA LEU A 242 -2.33 -22.21 13.43
C LEU A 242 -3.57 -21.33 13.61
N LYS A 243 -3.41 -20.02 13.59
CA LYS A 243 -4.52 -19.09 13.47
C LYS A 243 -5.00 -19.06 12.02
N ILE A 244 -6.31 -19.11 11.80
CA ILE A 244 -6.93 -18.96 10.48
C ILE A 244 -7.96 -17.84 10.50
N THR A 245 -7.90 -16.95 9.52
CA THR A 245 -8.88 -15.89 9.34
C THR A 245 -10.14 -16.43 8.68
N THR A 246 -11.29 -16.29 9.33
CA THR A 246 -12.59 -16.79 8.84
C THR A 246 -13.48 -15.70 8.25
N ASN A 247 -13.13 -14.43 8.42
CA ASN A 247 -13.91 -13.28 7.94
C ASN A 247 -12.99 -12.16 7.41
N GLY A 248 -13.54 -11.28 6.56
CA GLY A 248 -12.82 -10.15 6.00
C GLY A 248 -12.10 -10.43 4.69
N TYR A 249 -11.40 -9.43 4.18
CA TYR A 249 -10.68 -9.49 2.91
C TYR A 249 -9.63 -10.60 2.83
N TYR A 250 -9.03 -10.91 3.98
CA TYR A 250 -7.98 -11.92 4.12
C TYR A 250 -8.50 -13.28 4.61
N ALA A 251 -9.79 -13.57 4.43
CA ALA A 251 -10.37 -14.87 4.80
C ALA A 251 -9.56 -16.02 4.19
N GLY A 252 -9.31 -17.07 4.97
CA GLY A 252 -8.47 -18.22 4.63
C GLY A 252 -6.97 -18.03 4.86
N THR A 253 -6.51 -16.85 5.30
CA THR A 253 -5.09 -16.65 5.66
C THR A 253 -4.76 -17.41 6.93
N VAL A 254 -3.64 -18.13 6.91
CA VAL A 254 -3.14 -18.95 8.03
C VAL A 254 -1.85 -18.38 8.57
N GLU A 255 -1.65 -18.45 9.88
CA GLU A 255 -0.46 -17.95 10.56
C GLU A 255 -0.11 -18.88 11.74
N TYR A 256 1.15 -19.28 11.85
CA TYR A 256 1.65 -20.04 12.96
C TYR A 256 1.76 -19.19 14.23
N ILE A 257 1.19 -19.70 15.33
CA ILE A 257 1.34 -19.12 16.67
C ILE A 257 2.10 -20.14 17.53
N PRO A 258 3.32 -19.80 17.98
CA PRO A 258 4.04 -20.66 18.93
C PRO A 258 3.25 -20.76 20.23
N ARG A 259 3.55 -21.76 21.04
CA ARG A 259 2.85 -21.93 22.33
C ARG A 259 2.89 -20.64 23.14
N SER A 260 1.74 -20.09 23.39
CA SER A 260 1.54 -18.83 24.11
C SER A 260 0.13 -18.74 24.68
N ARG A 261 -0.07 -17.76 25.56
CA ARG A 261 -1.38 -17.44 26.16
C ARG A 261 -2.02 -16.30 25.37
N PHE A 262 -3.25 -16.53 24.88
CA PHE A 262 -3.95 -15.54 24.03
C PHE A 262 -5.45 -15.80 24.00
N SER A 263 -6.18 -14.85 23.45
CA SER A 263 -7.59 -14.95 23.09
C SER A 263 -7.81 -14.63 21.62
N LEU A 264 -9.00 -14.96 21.08
CA LEU A 264 -9.35 -14.80 19.68
C LEU A 264 -10.66 -14.05 19.52
N ASN A 265 -10.67 -13.04 18.68
CA ASN A 265 -11.88 -12.36 18.20
C ASN A 265 -12.70 -13.28 17.28
N GLY A 266 -13.99 -12.98 17.09
CA GLY A 266 -14.93 -13.80 16.31
C GLY A 266 -14.61 -13.94 14.81
N ASP A 267 -13.68 -13.16 14.26
CA ASP A 267 -13.31 -13.19 12.84
C ASP A 267 -12.15 -14.16 12.53
N VAL A 268 -11.62 -14.82 13.56
CA VAL A 268 -10.55 -15.80 13.45
C VAL A 268 -10.88 -17.08 14.22
N GLY A 269 -10.17 -18.14 13.91
CA GLY A 269 -10.17 -19.40 14.65
C GLY A 269 -8.78 -19.98 14.71
N ILE A 270 -8.62 -21.09 15.42
CA ILE A 270 -7.39 -21.86 15.48
C ILE A 270 -7.58 -23.30 15.00
N LEU A 271 -6.53 -23.81 14.35
CA LEU A 271 -6.34 -25.22 14.06
C LEU A 271 -5.23 -25.75 14.96
N TYR A 272 -5.50 -26.84 15.65
CA TYR A 272 -4.54 -27.51 16.53
C TYR A 272 -4.62 -29.03 16.40
N ILE A 273 -3.52 -29.70 16.67
CA ILE A 273 -3.43 -31.17 16.56
C ILE A 273 -4.30 -31.81 17.63
N LYS A 274 -5.20 -32.72 17.22
CA LYS A 274 -6.16 -33.36 18.11
C LYS A 274 -5.59 -34.55 18.93
N GLU A 275 -4.55 -35.23 18.41
CA GLU A 275 -3.99 -36.40 19.03
C GLU A 275 -2.46 -36.32 19.19
N LYS A 276 -1.96 -36.65 20.38
CA LYS A 276 -0.52 -36.56 20.70
C LYS A 276 0.38 -37.35 19.75
N LYS A 277 -0.13 -38.42 19.12
CA LYS A 277 0.64 -39.23 18.17
C LYS A 277 1.14 -38.45 16.96
N TYR A 278 0.44 -37.39 16.55
CA TYR A 278 0.81 -36.57 15.41
C TYR A 278 1.84 -35.46 15.75
N LEU A 279 1.95 -35.05 17.03
CA LEU A 279 2.82 -33.96 17.47
C LEU A 279 4.30 -34.12 17.07
N LYS A 280 4.79 -35.39 17.06
CA LYS A 280 6.19 -35.68 16.67
C LYS A 280 6.40 -35.87 15.18
N SER A 281 5.33 -35.86 14.39
CA SER A 281 5.35 -36.17 12.95
C SER A 281 4.95 -34.99 12.09
N ILE A 282 4.61 -33.86 12.72
CA ILE A 282 4.12 -32.64 12.05
C ILE A 282 4.95 -31.42 12.45
N ASP A 283 5.26 -30.62 11.46
CA ASP A 283 5.84 -29.30 11.61
C ASP A 283 4.75 -28.24 11.33
N TYR A 284 4.45 -27.38 12.29
CA TYR A 284 3.38 -26.37 12.17
C TYR A 284 3.68 -25.31 11.11
N ILE A 285 4.95 -24.98 10.88
CA ILE A 285 5.34 -24.03 9.84
C ILE A 285 5.15 -24.66 8.45
N TYR A 286 5.38 -25.96 8.33
CA TYR A 286 5.04 -26.70 7.12
C TYR A 286 3.54 -26.66 6.85
N LEU A 287 2.73 -26.86 7.88
CA LEU A 287 1.27 -26.80 7.76
C LEU A 287 0.82 -25.37 7.36
N GLU A 288 1.41 -24.32 7.92
CA GLU A 288 1.14 -22.96 7.48
C GLU A 288 1.38 -22.80 5.97
N TYR A 289 2.56 -23.24 5.48
CA TYR A 289 2.89 -23.21 4.06
C TYR A 289 1.90 -23.99 3.20
N ALA A 290 1.55 -25.21 3.60
CA ALA A 290 0.63 -26.06 2.85
C ALA A 290 -0.79 -25.47 2.81
N LEU A 291 -1.27 -24.91 3.91
CA LEU A 291 -2.58 -24.28 4.01
C LEU A 291 -2.67 -22.92 3.26
N GLN A 292 -1.57 -22.16 3.19
CA GLN A 292 -1.54 -20.96 2.34
C GLN A 292 -1.72 -21.31 0.84
N LYS A 293 -1.12 -22.42 0.38
CA LYS A 293 -1.38 -22.94 -0.96
C LYS A 293 -2.84 -23.37 -1.16
N ALA A 294 -3.40 -24.06 -0.17
CA ALA A 294 -4.80 -24.47 -0.23
C ALA A 294 -5.77 -23.29 -0.27
N ARG A 295 -5.49 -22.18 0.47
CA ARG A 295 -6.32 -20.96 0.41
C ARG A 295 -6.57 -20.52 -1.02
N GLU A 296 -5.55 -20.50 -1.86
CA GLU A 296 -5.68 -20.12 -3.27
C GLU A 296 -6.49 -21.14 -4.07
N GLN A 297 -6.25 -22.41 -3.85
CA GLN A 297 -6.94 -23.51 -4.53
C GLN A 297 -8.43 -23.51 -4.21
N TYR A 298 -8.82 -23.26 -2.96
CA TYR A 298 -10.23 -23.20 -2.52
C TYR A 298 -10.86 -21.82 -2.73
N GLY A 299 -10.08 -20.81 -3.15
CA GLY A 299 -10.57 -19.49 -3.48
C GLY A 299 -11.15 -18.69 -2.32
N PHE A 300 -10.66 -18.92 -1.09
CA PHE A 300 -11.17 -18.20 0.09
C PHE A 300 -10.84 -16.70 0.01
N ASN A 301 -11.87 -15.88 0.22
CA ASN A 301 -11.80 -14.42 0.18
C ASN A 301 -13.03 -13.81 0.86
N TRP A 302 -13.23 -12.49 0.71
CA TRP A 302 -14.39 -11.79 1.25
C TRP A 302 -15.74 -12.38 0.85
N ASN A 303 -15.89 -12.81 -0.41
CA ASN A 303 -17.14 -13.36 -0.95
C ASN A 303 -17.28 -14.87 -0.69
N ASN A 304 -16.18 -15.55 -0.44
CA ASN A 304 -16.10 -16.99 -0.17
C ASN A 304 -15.39 -17.21 1.17
N LYS A 305 -16.12 -17.03 2.27
CA LYS A 305 -15.60 -17.17 3.64
C LYS A 305 -15.61 -18.62 4.07
N PRO A 306 -14.47 -19.17 4.56
CA PRO A 306 -14.44 -20.55 5.01
C PRO A 306 -15.24 -20.76 6.28
N SER A 307 -16.16 -21.72 6.28
CA SER A 307 -16.79 -22.29 7.47
C SER A 307 -15.85 -23.29 8.15
N GLU A 308 -16.16 -23.72 9.38
CA GLU A 308 -15.45 -24.83 10.05
C GLU A 308 -15.42 -26.09 9.19
N LYS A 309 -16.54 -26.45 8.56
CA LYS A 309 -16.64 -27.59 7.67
C LYS A 309 -15.69 -27.47 6.49
N ASP A 310 -15.63 -26.30 5.85
CA ASP A 310 -14.75 -26.06 4.72
C ASP A 310 -13.28 -26.15 5.14
N ILE A 311 -12.91 -25.55 6.28
CA ILE A 311 -11.55 -25.59 6.83
C ILE A 311 -11.11 -27.03 7.12
N LEU A 312 -11.94 -27.82 7.78
CA LEU A 312 -11.62 -29.20 8.12
C LEU A 312 -11.63 -30.14 6.90
N ALA A 313 -12.31 -29.78 5.82
CA ALA A 313 -12.32 -30.49 4.55
C ALA A 313 -11.13 -30.16 3.63
N ILE A 314 -10.30 -29.17 3.97
CA ILE A 314 -9.11 -28.84 3.18
C ILE A 314 -8.19 -30.05 3.09
N GLU A 315 -7.79 -30.37 1.87
CA GLU A 315 -6.75 -31.36 1.60
C GLU A 315 -5.39 -30.69 1.42
N ILE A 316 -4.39 -31.22 2.07
CA ILE A 316 -3.00 -30.81 1.94
C ILE A 316 -2.12 -32.00 1.56
N LEU A 317 -0.99 -31.71 0.94
CA LEU A 317 0.04 -32.71 0.65
C LEU A 317 1.00 -32.79 1.82
N ILE A 318 1.30 -34.00 2.31
CA ILE A 318 2.30 -34.26 3.36
C ILE A 318 3.41 -35.15 2.79
N PRO A 319 4.69 -34.80 2.93
CA PRO A 319 5.79 -35.66 2.49
C PRO A 319 5.88 -36.90 3.35
N VAL A 320 6.17 -38.03 2.69
CA VAL A 320 6.27 -39.34 3.33
C VAL A 320 7.58 -40.05 2.99
N LYS A 321 8.10 -40.79 3.97
CA LYS A 321 9.21 -41.73 3.83
C LYS A 321 8.74 -43.11 4.26
N GLY A 322 8.64 -44.05 3.29
CA GLY A 322 7.91 -45.30 3.50
C GLY A 322 6.43 -45.02 3.82
N ASN A 323 5.95 -45.56 4.94
CA ASN A 323 4.56 -45.41 5.40
C ASN A 323 4.40 -44.35 6.51
N LYS A 324 5.42 -43.53 6.77
CA LYS A 324 5.41 -42.48 7.81
C LYS A 324 5.54 -41.10 7.22
N TRP A 325 4.94 -40.12 7.87
CA TRP A 325 5.15 -38.71 7.52
C TRP A 325 6.62 -38.32 7.75
N ASP A 326 7.23 -37.69 6.76
CA ASP A 326 8.64 -37.30 6.80
C ASP A 326 8.79 -35.90 7.42
N ILE A 327 8.99 -35.85 8.73
CA ILE A 327 9.20 -34.63 9.50
C ILE A 327 10.47 -33.89 9.06
N ASN A 328 11.50 -34.59 8.58
CA ASN A 328 12.74 -33.94 8.15
C ASN A 328 12.52 -33.17 6.84
N GLU A 329 11.77 -33.76 5.91
CA GLU A 329 11.42 -33.05 4.67
C GLU A 329 10.45 -31.89 4.94
N GLN A 330 9.48 -32.04 5.86
CA GLN A 330 8.65 -30.92 6.29
C GLN A 330 9.50 -29.76 6.81
N ARG A 331 10.46 -30.01 7.71
CA ARG A 331 11.37 -29.00 8.27
C ARG A 331 12.27 -28.37 7.21
N ARG A 332 12.74 -29.13 6.22
CA ARG A 332 13.50 -28.61 5.09
C ARG A 332 12.67 -27.60 4.28
N ILE A 333 11.41 -27.92 4.03
CA ILE A 333 10.47 -27.02 3.34
C ILE A 333 10.18 -25.80 4.21
N SER A 334 9.91 -25.99 5.51
CA SER A 334 9.67 -24.91 6.47
C SER A 334 10.83 -23.92 6.55
N SER A 335 12.07 -24.40 6.56
CA SER A 335 13.24 -23.52 6.59
C SER A 335 13.31 -22.61 5.36
N LYS A 336 12.99 -23.14 4.18
CA LYS A 336 12.93 -22.32 2.95
C LYS A 336 11.76 -21.35 2.99
N TYR A 337 10.63 -21.73 3.53
CA TYR A 337 9.45 -20.87 3.69
C TYR A 337 9.71 -19.73 4.68
N ILE A 338 10.37 -20.01 5.81
CA ILE A 338 10.78 -18.96 6.77
C ILE A 338 11.72 -17.95 6.10
N ALA A 339 12.75 -18.44 5.41
CA ALA A 339 13.69 -17.58 4.71
C ALA A 339 12.99 -16.69 3.68
N TYR A 340 12.02 -17.22 2.95
CA TYR A 340 11.21 -16.45 2.01
C TYR A 340 10.36 -15.38 2.71
N LYS A 341 9.67 -15.72 3.82
CA LYS A 341 8.89 -14.76 4.62
C LYS A 341 9.77 -13.62 5.13
N GLN A 342 10.96 -13.96 5.63
CA GLN A 342 11.92 -12.96 6.11
C GLN A 342 12.38 -12.04 4.97
N TYR A 343 12.70 -12.61 3.82
CA TYR A 343 13.08 -11.83 2.64
C TYR A 343 11.98 -10.88 2.17
N LEU A 344 10.71 -11.34 2.16
CA LEU A 344 9.57 -10.46 1.85
C LEU A 344 9.40 -9.32 2.87
N LEU A 345 9.63 -9.60 4.15
CA LEU A 345 9.57 -8.58 5.20
C LEU A 345 10.62 -7.49 4.98
N GLU A 346 11.87 -7.89 4.72
CA GLU A 346 12.98 -6.98 4.43
C GLU A 346 12.73 -6.15 3.17
N LEU A 347 12.22 -6.77 2.10
CA LEU A 347 11.83 -6.07 0.89
C LEU A 347 10.76 -5.01 1.16
N ASN A 348 9.71 -5.34 1.92
CA ASN A 348 8.66 -4.39 2.27
C ASN A 348 9.18 -3.23 3.12
N GLN A 349 10.09 -3.49 4.07
CA GLN A 349 10.77 -2.44 4.85
C GLN A 349 11.60 -1.51 3.96
N CYS A 350 12.33 -2.07 2.97
CA CYS A 350 13.06 -1.29 1.98
C CYS A 350 12.15 -0.40 1.14
N ILE A 351 10.99 -0.93 0.69
CA ILE A 351 9.99 -0.15 -0.07
C ILE A 351 9.49 1.01 0.76
N ASP A 352 9.10 0.77 2.01
CA ASP A 352 8.58 1.80 2.90
C ASP A 352 9.63 2.87 3.19
N GLY A 353 10.89 2.46 3.34
CA GLY A 353 12.02 3.38 3.46
C GLY A 353 12.21 4.24 2.21
N ILE A 354 12.11 3.65 1.03
CA ILE A 354 12.23 4.36 -0.25
C ILE A 354 11.03 5.30 -0.47
N LYS A 355 9.80 4.86 -0.17
CA LYS A 355 8.58 5.66 -0.34
C LYS A 355 8.53 6.88 0.58
N LYS A 356 9.08 6.77 1.79
CA LYS A 356 9.07 7.85 2.80
C LYS A 356 10.15 8.90 2.58
N ARG A 357 11.23 8.58 1.87
CA ARG A 357 12.32 9.54 1.66
C ARG A 357 11.98 10.53 0.55
N PHE A 358 12.06 11.81 0.88
CA PHE A 358 12.02 12.86 -0.11
C PHE A 358 13.30 12.83 -0.97
N ILE A 359 13.15 12.97 -2.29
CA ILE A 359 14.27 13.05 -3.22
C ILE A 359 14.63 14.53 -3.36
N LYS A 360 15.69 14.97 -2.66
CA LYS A 360 16.28 16.30 -2.84
C LYS A 360 17.37 16.21 -3.89
N VAL A 361 17.30 17.08 -4.87
CA VAL A 361 18.30 17.20 -5.93
C VAL A 361 18.93 18.59 -5.83
N ASP A 362 20.21 18.63 -5.51
CA ASP A 362 21.00 19.85 -5.40
C ASP A 362 21.50 20.33 -6.77
#